data_e91e2235d027591a6382e2bb6d4f72fd
#
_entry.id   e91e2235d027591a6382e2bb6d4f72fd
#
_cell.length_a   1.000
_cell.length_b   1.000
_cell.length_c   1.000
_cell.angle_alpha   90.00
_cell.angle_beta   90.00
_cell.angle_gamma   90.00
#
_symmetry.space_group_name_H-M   'P 1'
#
loop_
_entity.id
_entity.type
_entity.pdbx_description
1 polymer ?
#
loop_
_entity_poly.entity_id
_entity_poly.type
_entity_poly.pdbx_seq_one_letter_code
_entity_poly.pdbx_strand_id
1 'polypeptide(L)'
;TPTEIREQYPLSARATEIKKQRDAEIAKVFTGDSDKFLVIVGPCSADNEDAVLEYNHRLAKVADKVSDKLIIIPRVYTNKPRTTGEGYKGIVHQPDPEGKPDLLHGLIAMRKMHMRVVEETDLTSADEMLYPSNWSYLSDILSYVAVGARSVENQEHRLTAVSYTHLRAHETLMNL
;
A
#
# COMPACT_ATOMS: atom_id res chain seq x y z
N THR A 1 -13.74 -12.34 8.18
CA THR A 1 -13.96 -10.88 8.18
C THR A 1 -12.64 -10.12 8.29
N PRO A 2 -12.58 -8.82 7.92
CA PRO A 2 -11.38 -8.01 8.11
C PRO A 2 -10.90 -7.95 9.58
N THR A 3 -11.85 -7.88 10.51
CA THR A 3 -11.55 -7.87 11.95
C THR A 3 -10.86 -9.16 12.39
N GLU A 4 -11.38 -10.31 12.02
CA GLU A 4 -10.79 -11.61 12.35
C GLU A 4 -9.37 -11.75 11.80
N ILE A 5 -9.13 -11.31 10.54
CA ILE A 5 -7.79 -11.37 9.95
C ILE A 5 -6.82 -10.43 10.68
N ARG A 6 -7.26 -9.23 11.06
CA ARG A 6 -6.42 -8.31 11.84
C ARG A 6 -6.12 -8.83 13.26
N GLU A 7 -7.07 -9.48 13.90
CA GLU A 7 -6.88 -10.12 15.20
C GLU A 7 -5.96 -11.33 15.12
N GLN A 8 -6.06 -12.11 14.05
CA GLN A 8 -5.19 -13.27 13.82
C GLN A 8 -3.76 -12.89 13.42
N TYR A 9 -3.61 -11.77 12.73
CA TYR A 9 -2.32 -11.23 12.27
C TYR A 9 -2.18 -9.76 12.71
N PRO A 10 -2.02 -9.49 14.02
CA PRO A 10 -1.88 -8.13 14.53
C PRO A 10 -0.49 -7.56 14.22
N LEU A 11 -0.41 -6.24 14.05
CA LEU A 11 0.87 -5.55 14.06
C LEU A 11 1.52 -5.64 15.45
N SER A 12 2.85 -5.68 15.48
CA SER A 12 3.57 -5.48 16.74
C SER A 12 3.38 -4.06 17.28
N ALA A 13 3.58 -3.89 18.57
CA ALA A 13 3.56 -2.56 19.19
C ALA A 13 4.60 -1.63 18.55
N ARG A 14 5.77 -2.16 18.16
CA ARG A 14 6.82 -1.42 17.44
C ARG A 14 6.34 -0.94 16.09
N ALA A 15 5.79 -1.83 15.24
CA ALA A 15 5.29 -1.47 13.91
C ALA A 15 4.12 -0.47 13.99
N THR A 16 3.25 -0.58 14.99
CA THR A 16 2.17 0.37 15.26
C THR A 16 2.72 1.77 15.56
N GLU A 17 3.76 1.88 16.36
CA GLU A 17 4.38 3.17 16.67
C GLU A 17 5.11 3.76 15.44
N ILE A 18 5.82 2.93 14.67
CA ILE A 18 6.43 3.34 13.40
C ILE A 18 5.36 3.88 12.46
N LYS A 19 4.27 3.16 12.28
CA LYS A 19 3.14 3.61 11.44
C LYS A 19 2.63 4.98 11.88
N LYS A 20 2.41 5.19 13.16
CA LYS A 20 1.93 6.46 13.71
C LYS A 20 2.90 7.61 13.44
N GLN A 21 4.20 7.39 13.62
CA GLN A 21 5.23 8.39 13.35
C GLN A 21 5.32 8.72 11.87
N ARG A 22 5.32 7.71 11.01
CA ARG A 22 5.35 7.87 9.55
C ARG A 22 4.13 8.63 9.03
N ASP A 23 2.94 8.27 9.51
CA ASP A 23 1.70 8.98 9.13
C ASP A 23 1.74 10.46 9.54
N ALA A 24 2.26 10.76 10.73
CA ALA A 24 2.43 12.14 11.17
C ALA A 24 3.43 12.94 10.31
N GLU A 25 4.53 12.31 9.88
CA GLU A 25 5.47 12.92 8.94
C GLU A 25 4.85 13.20 7.57
N ILE A 26 4.11 12.21 7.03
CA ILE A 26 3.43 12.33 5.74
C ILE A 26 2.36 13.44 5.81
N ALA A 27 1.57 13.49 6.88
CA ALA A 27 0.57 14.53 7.07
C ALA A 27 1.17 15.93 7.02
N LYS A 28 2.34 16.15 7.61
CA LYS A 28 3.03 17.45 7.57
C LYS A 28 3.37 17.92 6.16
N VAL A 29 3.64 17.01 5.23
CA VAL A 29 3.87 17.36 3.82
C VAL A 29 2.58 17.90 3.19
N PHE A 30 1.45 17.26 3.45
CA PHE A 30 0.16 17.70 2.91
C PHE A 30 -0.38 18.98 3.55
N THR A 31 -0.02 19.26 4.81
CA THR A 31 -0.41 20.51 5.49
C THR A 31 0.53 21.66 5.21
N GLY A 32 1.66 21.43 4.55
CA GLY A 32 2.68 22.43 4.27
C GLY A 32 3.62 22.71 5.47
N ASP A 33 3.56 21.86 6.50
CA ASP A 33 4.44 21.97 7.68
C ASP A 33 5.80 21.28 7.46
N SER A 34 6.04 20.72 6.29
CA SER A 34 7.28 20.09 5.90
C SER A 34 7.60 20.34 4.43
N ASP A 35 8.85 20.73 4.15
CA ASP A 35 9.39 20.93 2.79
C ASP A 35 9.88 19.64 2.13
N LYS A 36 9.67 18.48 2.76
CA LYS A 36 10.06 17.18 2.20
C LYS A 36 9.14 16.79 1.05
N PHE A 37 9.68 16.02 0.10
CA PHE A 37 8.90 15.40 -0.95
C PHE A 37 8.52 13.96 -0.59
N LEU A 38 7.28 13.56 -0.92
CA LEU A 38 6.85 12.17 -0.88
C LEU A 38 7.31 11.46 -2.15
N VAL A 39 7.98 10.33 -2.00
CA VAL A 39 8.41 9.49 -3.11
C VAL A 39 7.86 8.08 -2.91
N ILE A 40 6.88 7.70 -3.74
CA ILE A 40 6.29 6.37 -3.74
C ILE A 40 6.97 5.58 -4.84
N VAL A 41 7.80 4.62 -4.46
CA VAL A 41 8.67 3.90 -5.38
C VAL A 41 8.75 2.41 -5.04
N GLY A 42 8.73 1.56 -6.07
CA GLY A 42 8.83 0.12 -5.92
C GLY A 42 8.54 -0.64 -7.21
N PRO A 43 8.56 -1.98 -7.16
CA PRO A 43 8.22 -2.83 -8.28
C PRO A 43 6.82 -2.57 -8.83
N CYS A 44 6.58 -2.97 -10.08
CA CYS A 44 5.26 -2.85 -10.70
C CYS A 44 4.22 -3.75 -10.03
N SER A 45 4.64 -4.90 -9.49
CA SER A 45 3.78 -5.89 -8.85
C SER A 45 4.53 -6.56 -7.70
N ALA A 46 3.86 -6.76 -6.58
CA ALA A 46 4.35 -7.52 -5.45
C ALA A 46 3.85 -8.97 -5.59
N ASP A 47 4.55 -9.76 -6.37
CA ASP A 47 4.19 -11.15 -6.68
C ASP A 47 5.08 -12.20 -5.99
N ASN A 48 6.21 -11.77 -5.46
CA ASN A 48 7.14 -12.60 -4.71
C ASN A 48 7.57 -11.87 -3.44
N GLU A 49 7.22 -12.43 -2.29
CA GLU A 49 7.42 -11.80 -0.97
C GLU A 49 8.91 -11.56 -0.68
N ASP A 50 9.78 -12.54 -0.94
CA ASP A 50 11.21 -12.41 -0.66
C ASP A 50 11.88 -11.36 -1.55
N ALA A 51 11.51 -11.30 -2.83
CA ALA A 51 12.00 -10.28 -3.74
C ALA A 51 11.53 -8.87 -3.34
N VAL A 52 10.29 -8.73 -2.88
CA VAL A 52 9.76 -7.47 -2.37
C VAL A 52 10.51 -7.04 -1.13
N LEU A 53 10.78 -7.94 -0.20
CA LEU A 53 11.51 -7.63 1.03
C LEU A 53 12.97 -7.29 0.74
N GLU A 54 13.64 -8.03 -0.12
CA GLU A 54 15.01 -7.71 -0.52
C GLU A 54 15.11 -6.31 -1.14
N TYR A 55 14.16 -5.97 -2.03
CA TYR A 55 14.07 -4.63 -2.58
C TYR A 55 13.90 -3.58 -1.47
N ASN A 56 12.96 -3.81 -0.54
CA ASN A 56 12.67 -2.87 0.52
C ASN A 56 13.81 -2.71 1.54
N HIS A 57 14.58 -3.76 1.82
CA HIS A 57 15.81 -3.65 2.61
C HIS A 57 16.87 -2.75 1.94
N ARG A 58 17.00 -2.82 0.62
CA ARG A 58 17.86 -1.90 -0.12
C ARG A 58 17.31 -0.47 -0.10
N LEU A 59 15.99 -0.34 -0.26
CA LEU A 59 15.31 0.95 -0.27
C LEU A 59 15.41 1.66 1.08
N ALA A 60 15.31 0.94 2.21
CA ALA A 60 15.46 1.49 3.54
C ALA A 60 16.82 2.16 3.74
N LYS A 61 17.89 1.53 3.25
CA LYS A 61 19.25 2.10 3.29
C LYS A 61 19.39 3.38 2.46
N VAL A 62 18.60 3.52 1.40
CA VAL A 62 18.53 4.76 0.61
C VAL A 62 17.68 5.79 1.33
N ALA A 63 16.53 5.38 1.88
CA ALA A 63 15.63 6.26 2.62
C ALA A 63 16.34 6.98 3.76
N ASP A 64 17.18 6.28 4.52
CA ASP A 64 17.99 6.86 5.59
C ASP A 64 18.90 7.98 5.09
N LYS A 65 19.53 7.78 3.92
CA LYS A 65 20.49 8.74 3.35
C LYS A 65 19.85 10.02 2.80
N VAL A 66 18.56 9.97 2.46
CA VAL A 66 17.82 11.09 1.85
C VAL A 66 16.71 11.62 2.76
N SER A 67 16.69 11.17 4.00
CA SER A 67 15.62 11.45 4.96
C SER A 67 15.47 12.93 5.32
N ASP A 68 16.47 13.74 5.05
CA ASP A 68 16.44 15.20 5.22
C ASP A 68 15.57 15.91 4.17
N LYS A 69 15.37 15.30 2.98
CA LYS A 69 14.64 15.88 1.86
C LYS A 69 13.45 15.05 1.40
N LEU A 70 13.51 13.73 1.56
CA LEU A 70 12.53 12.83 1.00
C LEU A 70 11.90 11.96 2.09
N ILE A 71 10.60 11.71 1.94
CA ILE A 71 9.89 10.64 2.64
C ILE A 71 9.65 9.53 1.63
N ILE A 72 10.37 8.43 1.78
CA ILE A 72 10.24 7.27 0.91
C ILE A 72 9.09 6.40 1.41
N ILE A 73 8.16 6.07 0.51
CA ILE A 73 7.07 5.13 0.76
C ILE A 73 7.22 3.96 -0.22
N PRO A 74 7.56 2.76 0.25
CA PRO A 74 7.60 1.57 -0.60
C PRO A 74 6.30 1.32 -1.32
N ARG A 75 6.37 1.16 -2.62
CA ARG A 75 5.25 0.69 -3.44
C ARG A 75 5.21 -0.83 -3.37
N VAL A 76 4.19 -1.37 -2.71
CA VAL A 76 3.94 -2.81 -2.58
C VAL A 76 2.55 -3.10 -3.12
N TYR A 77 2.43 -3.14 -4.44
CA TYR A 77 1.15 -3.30 -5.12
C TYR A 77 0.78 -4.76 -5.24
N THR A 78 -0.16 -5.19 -4.42
CA THR A 78 -0.58 -6.58 -4.26
C THR A 78 -1.68 -7.00 -5.24
N ASN A 79 -2.27 -6.05 -5.94
CA ASN A 79 -3.25 -6.28 -6.99
C ASN A 79 -2.66 -6.00 -8.36
N LYS A 80 -3.11 -6.76 -9.38
CA LYS A 80 -2.72 -6.55 -10.78
C LYS A 80 -3.96 -6.37 -11.64
N PRO A 81 -4.21 -5.14 -12.15
CA PRO A 81 -5.34 -4.93 -13.04
C PRO A 81 -5.12 -5.64 -14.38
N ARG A 82 -6.11 -6.42 -14.81
CA ARG A 82 -6.10 -7.14 -16.09
C ARG A 82 -7.35 -6.80 -16.89
N THR A 83 -7.18 -6.03 -17.96
CA THR A 83 -8.29 -5.60 -18.81
C THR A 83 -8.94 -6.78 -19.53
N THR A 84 -8.15 -7.75 -19.97
CA THR A 84 -8.64 -8.98 -20.64
C THR A 84 -9.12 -10.05 -19.68
N GLY A 85 -8.85 -9.90 -18.38
CA GLY A 85 -9.14 -10.95 -17.39
C GLY A 85 -8.18 -12.12 -17.39
N GLU A 86 -7.20 -12.17 -18.30
CA GLU A 86 -6.21 -13.23 -18.41
C GLU A 86 -4.90 -12.88 -17.69
N GLY A 87 -4.14 -13.92 -17.32
CA GLY A 87 -2.84 -13.83 -16.65
C GLY A 87 -2.92 -13.57 -15.14
N TYR A 88 -1.77 -13.48 -14.51
CA TYR A 88 -1.62 -13.29 -13.07
C TYR A 88 -2.32 -12.01 -12.59
N LYS A 89 -3.17 -12.14 -11.56
CA LYS A 89 -4.05 -11.06 -11.06
C LYS A 89 -3.56 -10.40 -9.77
N GLY A 90 -2.35 -10.73 -9.33
CA GLY A 90 -1.77 -10.24 -8.09
C GLY A 90 -1.96 -11.20 -6.92
N ILE A 91 -1.18 -11.01 -5.87
CA ILE A 91 -1.12 -11.90 -4.71
C ILE A 91 -2.47 -12.04 -3.99
N VAL A 92 -3.31 -11.01 -4.05
CA VAL A 92 -4.65 -11.04 -3.42
C VAL A 92 -5.54 -12.10 -4.03
N HIS A 93 -5.46 -12.32 -5.34
CA HIS A 93 -6.26 -13.32 -6.03
C HIS A 93 -5.58 -14.66 -6.17
N GLN A 94 -4.25 -14.63 -6.26
CA GLN A 94 -3.43 -15.78 -6.60
C GLN A 94 -2.12 -15.70 -5.81
N PRO A 95 -2.17 -16.08 -4.50
CA PRO A 95 -1.00 -16.01 -3.62
C PRO A 95 0.15 -16.91 -4.07
N ASP A 96 -0.14 -18.01 -4.75
CA ASP A 96 0.81 -18.83 -5.49
C ASP A 96 0.62 -18.53 -7.00
N PRO A 97 1.62 -17.90 -7.68
CA PRO A 97 1.51 -17.56 -9.10
C PRO A 97 1.25 -18.75 -10.03
N GLU A 98 1.66 -19.96 -9.63
CA GLU A 98 1.45 -21.21 -10.37
C GLU A 98 0.19 -21.95 -9.90
N GLY A 99 -0.43 -21.48 -8.81
CA GLY A 99 -1.59 -22.11 -8.18
C GLY A 99 -2.92 -21.63 -8.76
N LYS A 100 -4.00 -22.19 -8.20
CA LYS A 100 -5.37 -21.73 -8.48
C LYS A 100 -5.67 -20.45 -7.70
N PRO A 101 -6.61 -19.61 -8.16
CA PRO A 101 -7.09 -18.49 -7.40
C PRO A 101 -7.58 -18.88 -6.01
N ASP A 102 -7.11 -18.17 -4.98
CA ASP A 102 -7.48 -18.37 -3.58
C ASP A 102 -7.52 -17.00 -2.86
N LEU A 103 -8.71 -16.43 -2.81
CA LEU A 103 -8.91 -15.09 -2.28
C LEU A 103 -8.61 -15.00 -0.77
N LEU A 104 -8.96 -16.02 0.01
CA LEU A 104 -8.74 -15.99 1.46
C LEU A 104 -7.25 -15.99 1.79
N HIS A 105 -6.51 -16.93 1.23
CA HIS A 105 -5.06 -16.97 1.41
C HIS A 105 -4.37 -15.77 0.77
N GLY A 106 -4.92 -15.23 -0.31
CA GLY A 106 -4.44 -14.00 -0.93
C GLY A 106 -4.57 -12.77 -0.02
N LEU A 107 -5.71 -12.60 0.65
CA LEU A 107 -5.90 -11.52 1.63
C LEU A 107 -4.94 -11.63 2.82
N ILE A 108 -4.70 -12.86 3.28
CA ILE A 108 -3.72 -13.12 4.34
C ILE A 108 -2.30 -12.84 3.87
N ALA A 109 -1.94 -13.29 2.67
CA ALA A 109 -0.61 -13.04 2.07
C ALA A 109 -0.35 -11.55 1.86
N MET A 110 -1.34 -10.82 1.33
CA MET A 110 -1.30 -9.37 1.20
C MET A 110 -0.98 -8.70 2.55
N ARG A 111 -1.73 -9.02 3.59
CA ARG A 111 -1.53 -8.44 4.92
C ARG A 111 -0.14 -8.77 5.48
N LYS A 112 0.27 -10.05 5.43
CA LYS A 112 1.59 -10.50 5.90
C LYS A 112 2.73 -9.79 5.19
N MET A 113 2.64 -9.61 3.88
CA MET A 113 3.65 -8.91 3.09
C MET A 113 3.84 -7.47 3.58
N HIS A 114 2.76 -6.72 3.74
CA HIS A 114 2.84 -5.35 4.26
C HIS A 114 3.33 -5.29 5.72
N MET A 115 2.94 -6.24 6.56
CA MET A 115 3.44 -6.35 7.92
C MET A 115 4.96 -6.56 7.94
N ARG A 116 5.47 -7.50 7.13
CA ARG A 116 6.90 -7.76 7.04
C ARG A 116 7.68 -6.55 6.56
N VAL A 117 7.14 -5.80 5.60
CA VAL A 117 7.81 -4.56 5.14
C VAL A 117 8.03 -3.60 6.30
N VAL A 118 7.01 -3.28 7.10
CA VAL A 118 7.17 -2.36 8.22
C VAL A 118 8.02 -2.95 9.35
N GLU A 119 7.86 -4.23 9.66
CA GLU A 119 8.60 -4.89 10.74
C GLU A 119 10.11 -5.02 10.43
N GLU A 120 10.46 -5.24 9.17
CA GLU A 120 11.85 -5.50 8.78
C GLU A 120 12.60 -4.25 8.29
N THR A 121 11.89 -3.18 7.91
CA THR A 121 12.52 -2.01 7.26
C THR A 121 12.19 -0.66 7.88
N ASP A 122 11.28 -0.60 8.85
CA ASP A 122 10.75 0.63 9.44
C ASP A 122 10.07 1.58 8.43
N LEU A 123 9.77 1.08 7.21
CA LEU A 123 9.05 1.81 6.19
C LEU A 123 7.61 1.33 6.12
N THR A 124 6.68 2.25 6.19
CA THR A 124 5.27 1.97 5.88
C THR A 124 5.05 2.07 4.40
N SER A 125 4.20 1.22 3.86
CA SER A 125 4.07 1.02 2.42
C SER A 125 2.81 1.64 1.83
N ALA A 126 2.78 1.67 0.49
CA ALA A 126 1.63 2.02 -0.34
C ALA A 126 1.10 0.78 -1.07
N ASP A 127 -0.22 0.69 -1.22
CA ASP A 127 -0.85 -0.29 -2.13
C ASP A 127 -1.88 0.39 -3.04
N GLU A 128 -2.21 -0.26 -4.15
CA GLU A 128 -3.27 0.19 -5.06
C GLU A 128 -4.60 -0.49 -4.71
N MET A 129 -5.59 0.31 -4.35
CA MET A 129 -6.94 -0.20 -4.07
C MET A 129 -7.74 -0.35 -5.36
N LEU A 130 -7.62 -1.51 -6.00
CA LEU A 130 -8.51 -1.93 -7.08
C LEU A 130 -9.87 -2.37 -6.52
N TYR A 131 -9.90 -2.81 -5.29
CA TYR A 131 -11.09 -3.17 -4.54
C TYR A 131 -11.10 -2.39 -3.23
N PRO A 132 -12.00 -1.40 -3.06
CA PRO A 132 -12.07 -0.56 -1.86
C PRO A 132 -12.21 -1.36 -0.56
N SER A 133 -12.88 -2.52 -0.61
CA SER A 133 -13.04 -3.43 0.52
C SER A 133 -11.69 -3.92 1.09
N ASN A 134 -10.61 -3.95 0.29
CA ASN A 134 -9.29 -4.37 0.76
C ASN A 134 -8.71 -3.41 1.80
N TRP A 135 -9.12 -2.14 1.81
CA TRP A 135 -8.74 -1.16 2.82
C TRP A 135 -8.97 -1.66 4.23
N SER A 136 -10.11 -2.31 4.49
CA SER A 136 -10.46 -2.81 5.82
C SER A 136 -9.47 -3.85 6.39
N TYR A 137 -8.68 -4.50 5.53
CA TYR A 137 -7.65 -5.46 5.93
C TYR A 137 -6.28 -4.82 6.19
N LEU A 138 -6.06 -3.58 5.72
CA LEU A 138 -4.75 -2.93 5.68
C LEU A 138 -4.72 -1.54 6.31
N SER A 139 -5.85 -1.03 6.80
CA SER A 139 -5.99 0.34 7.32
C SER A 139 -5.03 0.68 8.47
N ASP A 140 -4.61 -0.33 9.21
CA ASP A 140 -3.66 -0.21 10.32
C ASP A 140 -2.18 -0.32 9.89
N ILE A 141 -1.90 -0.59 8.59
CA ILE A 141 -0.54 -0.83 8.08
C ILE A 141 -0.13 0.21 7.05
N LEU A 142 -1.00 0.50 6.06
CA LEU A 142 -0.66 1.38 4.93
C LEU A 142 -0.62 2.85 5.35
N SER A 143 0.39 3.56 4.84
CA SER A 143 0.47 5.02 4.95
C SER A 143 0.04 5.75 3.68
N TYR A 144 -0.15 5.05 2.58
CA TYR A 144 -0.62 5.61 1.33
C TYR A 144 -1.45 4.60 0.55
N VAL A 145 -2.51 5.09 -0.06
CA VAL A 145 -3.38 4.28 -0.92
C VAL A 145 -3.52 4.98 -2.27
N ALA A 146 -3.18 4.27 -3.33
CA ALA A 146 -3.46 4.73 -4.68
C ALA A 146 -4.81 4.18 -5.13
N VAL A 147 -5.70 5.06 -5.59
CA VAL A 147 -6.93 4.64 -6.28
C VAL A 147 -6.63 4.66 -7.77
N GLY A 148 -6.73 3.51 -8.43
CA GLY A 148 -6.34 3.37 -9.82
C GLY A 148 -7.12 4.27 -10.76
N ALA A 149 -6.43 4.85 -11.75
CA ALA A 149 -7.01 5.75 -12.74
C ALA A 149 -8.25 5.17 -13.46
N ARG A 150 -8.25 3.85 -13.68
CA ARG A 150 -9.36 3.14 -14.33
C ARG A 150 -10.60 3.01 -13.44
N SER A 151 -10.46 3.30 -12.17
CA SER A 151 -11.53 3.15 -11.16
C SER A 151 -12.21 4.47 -10.82
N VAL A 152 -11.80 5.61 -11.38
CA VAL A 152 -12.35 6.93 -11.06
C VAL A 152 -13.81 7.08 -11.48
N GLU A 153 -14.28 6.30 -12.42
CA GLU A 153 -15.68 6.21 -12.84
C GLU A 153 -16.55 5.42 -11.84
N ASN A 154 -15.94 4.59 -11.02
CA ASN A 154 -16.64 3.76 -10.05
C ASN A 154 -17.04 4.56 -8.82
N GLN A 155 -18.33 4.58 -8.49
CA GLN A 155 -18.88 5.38 -7.38
C GLN A 155 -18.33 4.96 -6.01
N GLU A 156 -18.10 3.68 -5.79
CA GLU A 156 -17.54 3.17 -4.54
C GLU A 156 -16.09 3.64 -4.34
N HIS A 157 -15.28 3.61 -5.40
CA HIS A 157 -13.91 4.12 -5.36
C HIS A 157 -13.87 5.62 -5.11
N ARG A 158 -14.78 6.38 -5.72
CA ARG A 158 -14.89 7.83 -5.51
C ARG A 158 -15.27 8.13 -4.06
N LEU A 159 -16.25 7.42 -3.52
CA LEU A 159 -16.67 7.58 -2.13
C LEU A 159 -15.53 7.25 -1.16
N THR A 160 -14.82 6.15 -1.39
CA THR A 160 -13.67 5.76 -0.59
C THR A 160 -12.58 6.83 -0.61
N ALA A 161 -12.24 7.35 -1.79
CA ALA A 161 -11.22 8.40 -1.92
C ALA A 161 -11.60 9.67 -1.16
N VAL A 162 -12.86 10.11 -1.22
CA VAL A 162 -13.34 11.28 -0.47
C VAL A 162 -13.31 11.06 1.03
N SER A 163 -13.71 9.86 1.48
CA SER A 163 -13.82 9.54 2.91
C SER A 163 -12.46 9.50 3.61
N TYR A 164 -11.38 9.24 2.89
CA TYR A 164 -10.03 9.08 3.46
C TYR A 164 -9.07 10.23 3.15
N THR A 165 -9.54 11.34 2.59
CA THR A 165 -8.72 12.53 2.31
C THR A 165 -7.49 12.22 1.47
N HIS A 166 -7.68 11.74 0.23
CA HIS A 166 -6.57 11.35 -0.64
C HIS A 166 -6.58 12.12 -1.96
N LEU A 167 -5.38 12.32 -2.53
CA LEU A 167 -5.23 12.73 -3.90
C LEU A 167 -5.69 11.59 -4.81
N ARG A 168 -6.58 11.87 -5.75
CA ARG A 168 -7.00 10.91 -6.74
C ARG A 168 -6.10 11.00 -7.97
N ALA A 169 -5.83 9.86 -8.58
CA ALA A 169 -5.26 9.85 -9.91
C ALA A 169 -6.22 10.57 -10.88
N HIS A 170 -5.69 11.46 -11.71
CA HIS A 170 -6.44 12.25 -12.70
C HIS A 170 -7.47 13.27 -12.18
N GLU A 171 -7.46 13.66 -10.93
CA GLU A 171 -8.05 14.94 -10.58
C GLU A 171 -7.13 16.04 -11.11
N THR A 172 -7.39 16.46 -12.32
CA THR A 172 -6.72 17.60 -12.91
C THR A 172 -7.44 18.88 -12.50
N LEU A 173 -6.71 20.00 -12.55
CA LEU A 173 -7.23 21.35 -12.30
C LEU A 173 -8.47 21.73 -13.14
N MET A 174 -8.84 20.92 -14.13
CA MET A 174 -10.05 21.12 -14.93
C MET A 174 -11.35 20.74 -14.23
N ASN A 175 -11.28 20.06 -13.08
CA ASN A 175 -12.45 19.61 -12.30
C ASN A 175 -12.58 20.32 -10.94
N LEU A 176 -11.79 21.37 -10.71
CA LEU A 176 -11.89 22.26 -9.57
C LEU A 176 -12.67 23.51 -9.89
#